data_3ae00fa0ce0575054993e560f90033e8
#
_entry.id   3ae00fa0ce0575054993e560f90033e8
#
_cell.length_a   1.000
_cell.length_b   1.000
_cell.length_c   1.000
_cell.angle_alpha   90.00
_cell.angle_beta   90.00
_cell.angle_gamma   90.00
#
_symmetry.space_group_name_H-M   'P 1'
#
loop_
_entity.id
_entity.type
_entity.pdbx_description
1 polymer ?
#
loop_
_entity_poly.entity_id
_entity_poly.type
_entity_poly.pdbx_seq_one_letter_code
_entity_poly.pdbx_strand_id
1 'polypeptide(L)'
;MSCRVLLVEDELSLASIVRDALETQDFEVAIAADGAEGLHRYFDLRPDILVVDVMMPKMSGFEMVKSIRQSDRETPILFLTAKTTVDDVVTGFNLGANDYLKKPFAIPELVVRMKALLGHKTSQAKGTTIFTIGEFQFNPETAHLQHLSTEETTILPRREADILQRLCQHQGEIVPTQNILLDLWGNDDFFNARSLQVLITRLRGHLSHDPHIRIINVRGTGYKLLL
;
A
#
# COMPACT_ATOMS: atom_id res chain seq x y z
N MET A 1 21.06 -7.75 -4.37
CA MET A 1 20.90 -6.35 -4.82
C MET A 1 20.30 -5.58 -3.66
N SER A 2 20.89 -4.45 -3.25
CA SER A 2 20.31 -3.58 -2.23
C SER A 2 19.02 -2.95 -2.77
N CYS A 3 18.02 -2.78 -1.91
CA CYS A 3 16.75 -2.17 -2.26
C CYS A 3 16.91 -0.64 -2.21
N ARG A 4 16.61 0.05 -3.31
CA ARG A 4 16.73 1.50 -3.43
C ARG A 4 15.50 2.21 -2.92
N VAL A 5 15.70 3.10 -1.97
CA VAL A 5 14.66 3.92 -1.34
C VAL A 5 14.87 5.37 -1.74
N LEU A 6 13.85 6.05 -2.21
CA LEU A 6 13.84 7.50 -2.28
C LEU A 6 13.01 8.03 -1.11
N LEU A 7 13.67 8.71 -0.17
CA LEU A 7 13.07 9.39 0.96
C LEU A 7 12.92 10.88 0.61
N VAL A 8 11.69 11.38 0.62
CA VAL A 8 11.38 12.79 0.36
C VAL A 8 10.84 13.41 1.64
N GLU A 9 11.65 14.26 2.27
CA GLU A 9 11.40 14.81 3.60
C GLU A 9 12.13 16.16 3.71
N ASP A 10 11.42 17.23 4.07
CA ASP A 10 11.98 18.57 4.17
C ASP A 10 12.69 18.83 5.49
N GLU A 11 12.39 18.07 6.54
CA GLU A 11 13.12 18.11 7.80
C GLU A 11 14.41 17.29 7.71
N LEU A 12 15.53 17.96 7.40
CA LEU A 12 16.82 17.31 7.16
C LEU A 12 17.34 16.45 8.33
N SER A 13 17.03 16.84 9.58
CA SER A 13 17.37 16.07 10.77
C SER A 13 16.62 14.73 10.80
N LEU A 14 15.33 14.74 10.55
CA LEU A 14 14.52 13.52 10.46
C LEU A 14 14.96 12.66 9.27
N ALA A 15 15.16 13.28 8.10
CA ALA A 15 15.62 12.58 6.90
C ALA A 15 16.94 11.83 7.14
N SER A 16 17.92 12.47 7.83
CA SER A 16 19.19 11.84 8.16
C SER A 16 19.03 10.66 9.13
N ILE A 17 18.24 10.82 10.19
CA ILE A 17 17.96 9.74 11.16
C ILE A 17 17.31 8.55 10.47
N VAL A 18 16.32 8.81 9.62
CA VAL A 18 15.61 7.76 8.87
C VAL A 18 16.56 7.05 7.91
N ARG A 19 17.36 7.80 7.13
CA ARG A 19 18.35 7.24 6.22
C ARG A 19 19.31 6.31 6.95
N ASP A 20 19.98 6.83 8.00
CA ASP A 20 21.00 6.09 8.74
C ASP A 20 20.44 4.79 9.32
N ALA A 21 19.20 4.83 9.80
CA ALA A 21 18.52 3.65 10.31
C ALA A 21 18.14 2.66 9.20
N LEU A 22 17.69 3.12 8.04
CA LEU A 22 17.35 2.26 6.91
C LEU A 22 18.61 1.61 6.30
N GLU A 23 19.72 2.31 6.23
CA GLU A 23 20.99 1.78 5.74
C GLU A 23 21.51 0.64 6.62
N THR A 24 21.23 0.64 7.94
CA THR A 24 21.53 -0.51 8.81
C THR A 24 20.67 -1.76 8.50
N GLN A 25 19.63 -1.62 7.68
CA GLN A 25 18.71 -2.68 7.26
C GLN A 25 18.91 -3.09 5.79
N ASP A 26 20.10 -2.82 5.23
CA ASP A 26 20.48 -3.12 3.85
C ASP A 26 19.67 -2.39 2.76
N PHE A 27 19.08 -1.21 3.09
CA PHE A 27 18.50 -0.31 2.11
C PHE A 27 19.57 0.68 1.58
N GLU A 28 19.45 1.07 0.32
CA GLU A 28 20.22 2.16 -0.28
C GLU A 28 19.29 3.39 -0.37
N VAL A 29 19.61 4.46 0.43
CA VAL A 29 18.68 5.57 0.63
C VAL A 29 19.20 6.84 -0.04
N ALA A 30 18.39 7.36 -0.99
CA ALA A 30 18.56 8.71 -1.51
C ALA A 30 17.55 9.65 -0.85
N ILE A 31 17.97 10.87 -0.49
CA ILE A 31 17.12 11.89 0.14
C ILE A 31 16.84 12.99 -0.88
N ALA A 32 15.60 13.49 -0.89
CA ALA A 32 15.21 14.75 -1.51
C ALA A 32 14.54 15.65 -0.47
N ALA A 33 14.80 16.95 -0.52
CA ALA A 33 14.36 17.92 0.48
C ALA A 33 12.99 18.56 0.17
N ASP A 34 12.43 18.32 -0.99
CA ASP A 34 11.07 18.76 -1.39
C ASP A 34 10.52 17.91 -2.53
N GLY A 35 9.23 18.07 -2.82
CA GLY A 35 8.57 17.29 -3.85
C GLY A 35 9.10 17.53 -5.27
N ALA A 36 9.62 18.71 -5.58
CA ALA A 36 10.18 19.00 -6.91
C ALA A 36 11.51 18.28 -7.12
N GLU A 37 12.41 18.35 -6.13
CA GLU A 37 13.64 17.56 -6.13
C GLU A 37 13.33 16.05 -6.13
N GLY A 38 12.35 15.64 -5.31
CA GLY A 38 11.89 14.27 -5.23
C GLY A 38 11.41 13.73 -6.58
N LEU A 39 10.61 14.51 -7.31
CA LEU A 39 10.11 14.14 -8.64
C LEU A 39 11.25 13.95 -9.64
N HIS A 40 12.23 14.85 -9.66
CA HIS A 40 13.40 14.73 -10.53
C HIS A 40 14.21 13.48 -10.20
N ARG A 41 14.58 13.29 -8.92
CA ARG A 41 15.34 12.12 -8.46
C ARG A 41 14.62 10.81 -8.69
N TYR A 42 13.28 10.80 -8.63
CA TYR A 42 12.48 9.61 -8.86
C TYR A 42 12.74 9.01 -10.25
N PHE A 43 12.69 9.84 -11.29
CA PHE A 43 12.90 9.36 -12.66
C PHE A 43 14.35 8.98 -12.96
N ASP A 44 15.31 9.62 -12.29
CA ASP A 44 16.73 9.29 -12.44
C ASP A 44 17.12 7.99 -11.73
N LEU A 45 16.65 7.81 -10.49
CA LEU A 45 17.04 6.69 -9.64
C LEU A 45 16.20 5.44 -9.88
N ARG A 46 14.95 5.60 -10.29
CA ARG A 46 13.95 4.52 -10.37
C ARG A 46 13.97 3.68 -9.10
N PRO A 47 13.56 4.22 -7.97
CA PRO A 47 13.63 3.53 -6.68
C PRO A 47 12.69 2.31 -6.65
N ASP A 48 13.00 1.34 -5.79
CA ASP A 48 12.15 0.18 -5.55
C ASP A 48 10.97 0.53 -4.63
N ILE A 49 11.09 1.58 -3.82
CA ILE A 49 10.04 2.15 -2.97
C ILE A 49 10.26 3.63 -2.75
N LEU A 50 9.17 4.38 -2.65
CA LEU A 50 9.14 5.80 -2.36
C LEU A 50 8.53 6.06 -0.99
N VAL A 51 9.24 6.77 -0.12
CA VAL A 51 8.79 7.22 1.20
C VAL A 51 8.71 8.74 1.16
N VAL A 52 7.51 9.32 1.33
CA VAL A 52 7.26 10.74 1.04
C VAL A 52 6.49 11.41 2.17
N ASP A 53 7.01 12.53 2.68
CA ASP A 53 6.18 13.41 3.50
C ASP A 53 5.10 14.07 2.63
N VAL A 54 3.90 14.12 3.18
CA VAL A 54 2.76 14.80 2.54
C VAL A 54 2.95 16.32 2.53
N MET A 55 3.48 16.87 3.63
CA MET A 55 3.53 18.32 3.86
C MET A 55 4.94 18.85 3.68
N MET A 56 5.24 19.29 2.48
CA MET A 56 6.55 19.88 2.14
C MET A 56 6.38 21.24 1.44
N PRO A 57 7.39 22.12 1.51
CA PRO A 57 7.38 23.37 0.75
C PRO A 57 7.50 23.13 -0.75
N LYS A 58 7.18 24.14 -1.56
CA LYS A 58 7.24 24.18 -3.03
C LYS A 58 6.25 23.22 -3.72
N MET A 59 6.41 21.91 -3.52
CA MET A 59 5.57 20.86 -4.05
C MET A 59 5.24 19.86 -2.95
N SER A 60 3.97 19.65 -2.67
CA SER A 60 3.53 18.67 -1.68
C SER A 60 3.76 17.23 -2.14
N GLY A 61 3.84 16.29 -1.18
CA GLY A 61 3.95 14.87 -1.51
C GLY A 61 2.78 14.36 -2.36
N PHE A 62 1.58 14.92 -2.18
CA PHE A 62 0.41 14.56 -2.99
C PHE A 62 0.56 14.99 -4.46
N GLU A 63 1.03 16.21 -4.72
CA GLU A 63 1.28 16.70 -6.09
C GLU A 63 2.37 15.90 -6.77
N MET A 64 3.45 15.60 -6.06
CA MET A 64 4.54 14.77 -6.54
C MET A 64 4.03 13.37 -6.94
N VAL A 65 3.33 12.70 -6.04
CA VAL A 65 2.80 11.35 -6.30
C VAL A 65 1.80 11.34 -7.44
N LYS A 66 0.92 12.36 -7.55
CA LYS A 66 0.02 12.53 -8.68
C LYS A 66 0.77 12.57 -10.01
N SER A 67 1.90 13.27 -10.06
CA SER A 67 2.74 13.37 -11.26
C SER A 67 3.41 12.03 -11.60
N ILE A 68 3.94 11.32 -10.61
CA ILE A 68 4.55 10.00 -10.80
C ILE A 68 3.52 9.01 -11.34
N ARG A 69 2.30 8.98 -10.79
CA ARG A 69 1.26 8.02 -11.14
C ARG A 69 0.69 8.19 -12.55
N GLN A 70 1.02 9.27 -13.25
CA GLN A 70 0.73 9.42 -14.68
C GLN A 70 1.54 8.44 -15.55
N SER A 71 2.74 8.06 -15.09
CA SER A 71 3.67 7.20 -15.83
C SER A 71 4.04 5.89 -15.16
N ASP A 72 3.93 5.83 -13.83
CA ASP A 72 4.24 4.64 -13.01
C ASP A 72 3.14 4.38 -11.98
N ARG A 73 2.49 3.23 -12.11
CA ARG A 73 1.44 2.76 -11.21
C ARG A 73 1.90 1.66 -10.26
N GLU A 74 3.12 1.14 -10.43
CA GLU A 74 3.60 -0.07 -9.76
C GLU A 74 4.49 0.22 -8.56
N THR A 75 5.40 1.20 -8.66
CA THR A 75 6.33 1.51 -7.56
C THR A 75 5.58 1.77 -6.26
N PRO A 76 5.86 1.02 -5.19
CA PRO A 76 5.21 1.21 -3.89
C PRO A 76 5.48 2.60 -3.33
N ILE A 77 4.44 3.25 -2.78
CA ILE A 77 4.53 4.56 -2.16
C ILE A 77 3.97 4.49 -0.75
N LEU A 78 4.80 4.86 0.22
CA LEU A 78 4.46 5.03 1.63
C LEU A 78 4.47 6.52 1.96
N PHE A 79 3.33 7.08 2.36
CA PHE A 79 3.28 8.44 2.86
C PHE A 79 3.64 8.52 4.34
N LEU A 80 4.47 9.52 4.68
CA LEU A 80 4.64 10.01 6.04
C LEU A 80 3.73 11.23 6.23
N THR A 81 3.00 11.34 7.33
CA THR A 81 2.08 12.46 7.49
C THR A 81 1.83 12.85 8.93
N ALA A 82 1.85 14.15 9.21
CA ALA A 82 1.29 14.74 10.42
C ALA A 82 -0.24 14.91 10.32
N LYS A 83 -0.80 14.85 9.10
CA LYS A 83 -2.23 14.95 8.86
C LYS A 83 -2.95 13.67 9.26
N THR A 84 -4.02 13.83 10.01
CA THR A 84 -4.78 12.71 10.60
C THR A 84 -6.25 12.73 10.20
N THR A 85 -6.65 13.61 9.25
CA THR A 85 -8.04 13.66 8.81
C THR A 85 -8.35 12.49 7.89
N VAL A 86 -9.60 12.03 7.93
CA VAL A 86 -10.09 10.96 7.06
C VAL A 86 -9.92 11.34 5.59
N ASP A 87 -10.16 12.61 5.26
CA ASP A 87 -10.11 13.11 3.89
C ASP A 87 -8.69 13.09 3.31
N ASP A 88 -7.67 13.37 4.13
CA ASP A 88 -6.27 13.29 3.69
C ASP A 88 -5.87 11.84 3.37
N VAL A 89 -6.27 10.88 4.21
CA VAL A 89 -6.01 9.45 3.97
C VAL A 89 -6.71 8.98 2.70
N VAL A 90 -7.99 9.31 2.54
CA VAL A 90 -8.76 8.98 1.33
C VAL A 90 -8.11 9.59 0.09
N THR A 91 -7.72 10.87 0.17
CA THR A 91 -7.08 11.59 -0.94
C THR A 91 -5.80 10.90 -1.37
N GLY A 92 -4.91 10.59 -0.44
CA GLY A 92 -3.64 10.00 -0.81
C GLY A 92 -3.76 8.58 -1.34
N PHE A 93 -4.65 7.75 -0.79
CA PHE A 93 -4.94 6.47 -1.43
C PHE A 93 -5.51 6.67 -2.84
N ASN A 94 -6.42 7.63 -3.06
CA ASN A 94 -6.95 7.94 -4.39
C ASN A 94 -5.87 8.42 -5.36
N LEU A 95 -4.80 9.02 -4.87
CA LEU A 95 -3.63 9.39 -5.66
C LEU A 95 -2.71 8.20 -5.96
N GLY A 96 -2.96 7.02 -5.38
CA GLY A 96 -2.20 5.80 -5.66
C GLY A 96 -1.15 5.44 -4.61
N ALA A 97 -1.25 5.97 -3.38
CA ALA A 97 -0.45 5.47 -2.27
C ALA A 97 -0.80 4.02 -1.94
N ASN A 98 0.19 3.30 -1.43
CA ASN A 98 0.05 1.90 -1.01
C ASN A 98 -0.11 1.77 0.50
N ASP A 99 0.44 2.70 1.27
CA ASP A 99 0.30 2.74 2.74
C ASP A 99 0.57 4.15 3.28
N TYR A 100 0.26 4.33 4.57
CA TYR A 100 0.44 5.56 5.33
C TYR A 100 1.10 5.29 6.67
N LEU A 101 1.98 6.19 7.09
CA LEU A 101 2.57 6.18 8.43
C LEU A 101 2.44 7.55 9.08
N LYS A 102 1.76 7.58 10.21
CA LYS A 102 1.51 8.84 10.96
C LYS A 102 2.77 9.29 11.70
N LYS A 103 3.11 10.57 11.59
CA LYS A 103 4.11 11.25 12.43
C LYS A 103 3.50 11.64 13.81
N PRO A 104 4.24 11.47 14.93
CA PRO A 104 5.55 10.82 15.03
C PRO A 104 5.45 9.29 14.94
N PHE A 105 6.45 8.64 14.36
CA PHE A 105 6.51 7.19 14.18
C PHE A 105 7.80 6.59 14.75
N ALA A 106 7.76 5.29 15.02
CA ALA A 106 8.94 4.53 15.37
C ALA A 106 9.63 4.00 14.09
N ILE A 107 10.96 4.08 14.04
CA ILE A 107 11.74 3.55 12.90
C ILE A 107 11.43 2.06 12.62
N PRO A 108 11.33 1.17 13.62
CA PRO A 108 10.96 -0.22 13.37
C PRO A 108 9.60 -0.37 12.64
N GLU A 109 8.63 0.49 12.93
CA GLU A 109 7.33 0.48 12.25
C GLU A 109 7.49 0.86 10.77
N LEU A 110 8.25 1.91 10.46
CA LEU A 110 8.57 2.30 9.10
C LEU A 110 9.20 1.12 8.32
N VAL A 111 10.20 0.48 8.92
CA VAL A 111 10.91 -0.67 8.30
C VAL A 111 9.94 -1.84 8.01
N VAL A 112 9.09 -2.19 8.97
CA VAL A 112 8.11 -3.28 8.80
C VAL A 112 7.14 -2.96 7.66
N ARG A 113 6.63 -1.73 7.58
CA ARG A 113 5.72 -1.30 6.51
C ARG A 113 6.40 -1.32 5.15
N MET A 114 7.63 -0.81 5.05
CA MET A 114 8.42 -0.84 3.82
C MET A 114 8.69 -2.27 3.36
N LYS A 115 9.13 -3.16 4.27
CA LYS A 115 9.36 -4.58 3.96
C LYS A 115 8.08 -5.28 3.51
N ALA A 116 6.93 -4.97 4.11
CA ALA A 116 5.64 -5.49 3.69
C ALA A 116 5.25 -5.04 2.28
N LEU A 117 5.52 -3.79 1.91
CA LEU A 117 5.26 -3.27 0.57
C LEU A 117 6.22 -3.85 -0.50
N LEU A 118 7.45 -4.16 -0.12
CA LEU A 118 8.50 -4.73 -0.98
C LEU A 118 8.43 -6.27 -1.05
N GLY A 119 7.85 -6.92 -0.06
CA GLY A 119 8.08 -8.30 0.37
C GLY A 119 7.68 -9.44 -0.58
N HIS A 120 7.36 -9.20 -1.85
CA HIS A 120 7.00 -10.27 -2.77
C HIS A 120 7.84 -10.39 -4.05
N LYS A 121 8.95 -9.66 -4.16
CA LYS A 121 9.94 -9.99 -5.22
C LYS A 121 10.75 -11.26 -4.92
N THR A 122 10.61 -11.86 -3.73
CA THR A 122 11.51 -12.96 -3.26
C THR A 122 10.82 -14.22 -2.77
N SER A 123 9.51 -14.37 -2.85
CA SER A 123 8.86 -15.64 -2.50
C SER A 123 8.74 -16.54 -3.72
N GLN A 124 9.85 -17.16 -4.14
CA GLN A 124 9.80 -18.33 -4.99
C GLN A 124 9.42 -19.56 -4.16
N ALA A 125 8.43 -20.33 -4.67
CA ALA A 125 8.14 -21.71 -4.38
C ALA A 125 7.43 -22.05 -3.04
N LYS A 126 6.14 -21.70 -2.97
CA LYS A 126 5.12 -22.63 -2.41
C LYS A 126 3.93 -22.56 -3.35
N GLY A 127 3.37 -23.71 -3.73
CA GLY A 127 2.36 -23.88 -4.78
C GLY A 127 1.37 -22.72 -4.86
N THR A 128 1.31 -22.08 -6.02
CA THR A 128 0.52 -20.90 -6.28
C THR A 128 -0.96 -21.23 -6.09
N THR A 129 -1.54 -20.83 -4.99
CA THR A 129 -3.00 -20.97 -4.77
C THR A 129 -3.69 -19.87 -5.55
N ILE A 130 -4.27 -20.19 -6.71
CA ILE A 130 -5.13 -19.27 -7.44
C ILE A 130 -6.53 -19.38 -6.85
N PHE A 131 -7.13 -18.26 -6.51
CA PHE A 131 -8.51 -18.21 -6.04
C PHE A 131 -9.45 -17.89 -7.19
N THR A 132 -10.53 -18.68 -7.31
CA THR A 132 -11.66 -18.34 -8.19
C THR A 132 -12.71 -17.63 -7.35
N ILE A 133 -13.06 -16.41 -7.76
CA ILE A 133 -13.98 -15.52 -7.05
C ILE A 133 -15.05 -15.11 -8.06
N GLY A 134 -16.17 -15.85 -8.13
CA GLY A 134 -17.17 -15.62 -9.17
C GLY A 134 -16.57 -15.63 -10.57
N GLU A 135 -16.74 -14.54 -11.31
CA GLU A 135 -16.16 -14.37 -12.66
C GLU A 135 -14.70 -13.91 -12.69
N PHE A 136 -13.98 -13.96 -11.54
CA PHE A 136 -12.58 -13.57 -11.46
C PHE A 136 -11.65 -14.72 -11.05
N GLN A 137 -10.43 -14.68 -11.54
CA GLN A 137 -9.29 -15.40 -11.00
C GLN A 137 -8.32 -14.43 -10.34
N PHE A 138 -7.93 -14.75 -9.11
CA PHE A 138 -6.99 -13.95 -8.34
C PHE A 138 -5.74 -14.77 -7.99
N ASN A 139 -4.59 -14.25 -8.41
CA ASN A 139 -3.28 -14.78 -8.03
C ASN A 139 -2.66 -13.85 -6.97
N PRO A 140 -2.59 -14.26 -5.68
CA PRO A 140 -2.07 -13.41 -4.61
C PRO A 140 -0.56 -13.15 -4.70
N GLU A 141 0.20 -14.06 -5.34
CA GLU A 141 1.67 -13.89 -5.46
C GLU A 141 2.02 -12.76 -6.43
N THR A 142 1.35 -12.74 -7.57
CA THR A 142 1.56 -11.73 -8.61
C THR A 142 0.63 -10.54 -8.48
N ALA A 143 -0.32 -10.59 -7.52
CA ALA A 143 -1.39 -9.61 -7.33
C ALA A 143 -2.29 -9.39 -8.56
N HIS A 144 -2.32 -10.36 -9.49
CA HIS A 144 -3.17 -10.29 -10.68
C HIS A 144 -4.60 -10.70 -10.35
N LEU A 145 -5.53 -9.84 -10.69
CA LEU A 145 -6.97 -10.10 -10.70
C LEU A 145 -7.44 -10.09 -12.16
N GLN A 146 -7.79 -11.25 -12.70
CA GLN A 146 -8.23 -11.43 -14.08
C GLN A 146 -9.72 -11.71 -14.12
N HIS A 147 -10.46 -10.99 -14.96
CA HIS A 147 -11.84 -11.28 -15.27
C HIS A 147 -11.93 -12.38 -16.33
N LEU A 148 -12.65 -13.47 -16.03
CA LEU A 148 -12.63 -14.68 -16.86
C LEU A 148 -13.30 -14.50 -18.23
N SER A 149 -14.35 -13.66 -18.32
CA SER A 149 -15.10 -13.47 -19.58
C SER A 149 -14.45 -12.44 -20.50
N THR A 150 -13.82 -11.38 -19.96
CA THR A 150 -13.19 -10.30 -20.75
C THR A 150 -11.70 -10.46 -20.91
N GLU A 151 -11.07 -11.36 -20.16
CA GLU A 151 -9.63 -11.56 -20.05
C GLU A 151 -8.86 -10.30 -19.56
N GLU A 152 -9.59 -9.27 -19.15
CA GLU A 152 -8.97 -8.07 -18.56
C GLU A 152 -8.26 -8.43 -17.26
N THR A 153 -7.02 -7.99 -17.13
CA THR A 153 -6.19 -8.23 -15.95
C THR A 153 -5.84 -6.91 -15.28
N THR A 154 -6.14 -6.83 -13.99
CA THR A 154 -5.78 -5.72 -13.12
C THR A 154 -4.69 -6.16 -12.15
N ILE A 155 -3.60 -5.41 -12.02
CA ILE A 155 -2.60 -5.62 -10.97
C ILE A 155 -3.06 -4.83 -9.75
N LEU A 156 -3.41 -5.54 -8.69
CA LEU A 156 -3.83 -4.91 -7.43
C LEU A 156 -2.61 -4.34 -6.69
N PRO A 157 -2.74 -3.16 -6.07
CA PRO A 157 -1.78 -2.69 -5.09
C PRO A 157 -1.59 -3.73 -3.98
N ARG A 158 -0.36 -3.85 -3.46
CA ARG A 158 0.00 -4.95 -2.56
C ARG A 158 -0.95 -5.13 -1.38
N ARG A 159 -1.29 -4.05 -0.66
CA ARG A 159 -2.22 -4.10 0.47
C ARG A 159 -3.62 -4.59 0.08
N GLU A 160 -4.09 -4.20 -1.10
CA GLU A 160 -5.38 -4.69 -1.61
C GLU A 160 -5.33 -6.19 -1.91
N ALA A 161 -4.24 -6.67 -2.51
CA ALA A 161 -4.03 -8.10 -2.77
C ALA A 161 -3.95 -8.91 -1.46
N ASP A 162 -3.26 -8.42 -0.43
CA ASP A 162 -3.14 -9.09 0.87
C ASP A 162 -4.51 -9.20 1.58
N ILE A 163 -5.30 -8.12 1.52
CA ILE A 163 -6.68 -8.13 2.07
C ILE A 163 -7.55 -9.11 1.31
N LEU A 164 -7.52 -9.07 -0.03
CA LEU A 164 -8.31 -9.97 -0.86
C LEU A 164 -7.95 -11.43 -0.63
N GLN A 165 -6.64 -11.76 -0.57
CA GLN A 165 -6.16 -13.11 -0.27
C GLN A 165 -6.74 -13.63 1.04
N ARG A 166 -6.71 -12.80 2.10
CA ARG A 166 -7.25 -13.17 3.40
C ARG A 166 -8.75 -13.43 3.37
N LEU A 167 -9.49 -12.57 2.66
CA LEU A 167 -10.94 -12.77 2.49
C LEU A 167 -11.26 -14.04 1.69
N CYS A 168 -10.44 -14.38 0.69
CA CYS A 168 -10.58 -15.61 -0.08
C CYS A 168 -10.29 -16.86 0.74
N GLN A 169 -9.25 -16.82 1.59
CA GLN A 169 -8.90 -17.93 2.50
C GLN A 169 -9.99 -18.22 3.51
N HIS A 170 -10.81 -17.23 3.85
CA HIS A 170 -11.94 -17.31 4.78
C HIS A 170 -13.27 -17.02 4.10
N GLN A 171 -13.42 -17.48 2.85
CA GLN A 171 -14.64 -17.26 2.07
C GLN A 171 -15.88 -17.74 2.84
N GLY A 172 -16.90 -16.88 2.91
CA GLY A 172 -18.13 -17.21 3.63
C GLY A 172 -18.04 -17.07 5.16
N GLU A 173 -16.87 -16.75 5.71
CA GLU A 173 -16.65 -16.50 7.13
C GLU A 173 -16.38 -15.01 7.40
N ILE A 174 -16.50 -14.59 8.65
CA ILE A 174 -16.17 -13.23 9.05
C ILE A 174 -14.68 -13.17 9.40
N VAL A 175 -13.92 -12.34 8.70
CA VAL A 175 -12.55 -12.01 9.06
C VAL A 175 -12.59 -10.79 10.00
N PRO A 176 -12.19 -10.92 11.27
CA PRO A 176 -12.22 -9.81 12.21
C PRO A 176 -11.35 -8.65 11.76
N THR A 177 -11.87 -7.42 11.86
CA THR A 177 -11.12 -6.21 11.50
C THR A 177 -9.78 -6.14 12.23
N GLN A 178 -9.77 -6.44 13.52
CA GLN A 178 -8.56 -6.43 14.34
C GLN A 178 -7.48 -7.39 13.79
N ASN A 179 -7.86 -8.59 13.37
CA ASN A 179 -6.90 -9.56 12.81
C ASN A 179 -6.29 -9.03 11.50
N ILE A 180 -7.10 -8.42 10.62
CA ILE A 180 -6.59 -7.81 9.39
C ILE A 180 -5.60 -6.69 9.72
N LEU A 181 -5.93 -5.84 10.70
CA LEU A 181 -5.10 -4.70 11.08
C LEU A 181 -3.78 -5.14 11.72
N LEU A 182 -3.84 -6.06 12.69
CA LEU A 182 -2.64 -6.57 13.37
C LEU A 182 -1.68 -7.25 12.40
N ASP A 183 -2.21 -8.09 11.49
CA ASP A 183 -1.38 -8.85 10.57
C ASP A 183 -0.77 -7.99 9.46
N LEU A 184 -1.50 -6.98 8.96
CA LEU A 184 -1.03 -6.15 7.86
C LEU A 184 -0.31 -4.88 8.32
N TRP A 185 -0.66 -4.31 9.47
CA TRP A 185 -0.10 -3.04 9.97
C TRP A 185 0.60 -3.16 11.32
N GLY A 186 0.47 -4.30 12.02
CA GLY A 186 1.09 -4.52 13.32
C GLY A 186 0.35 -3.86 14.49
N ASN A 187 -0.64 -3.02 14.23
CA ASN A 187 -1.51 -2.40 15.24
C ASN A 187 -2.90 -2.12 14.68
N ASP A 188 -3.90 -1.95 15.55
CA ASP A 188 -5.32 -1.74 15.23
C ASP A 188 -5.79 -0.31 15.52
N ASP A 189 -4.92 0.68 15.35
CA ASP A 189 -5.25 2.07 15.60
C ASP A 189 -6.32 2.60 14.63
N PHE A 190 -6.90 3.74 15.00
CA PHE A 190 -7.95 4.39 14.22
C PHE A 190 -7.51 4.73 12.79
N PHE A 191 -6.23 5.07 12.59
CA PHE A 191 -5.70 5.47 11.30
C PHE A 191 -5.60 4.27 10.35
N ASN A 192 -5.08 3.14 10.83
CA ASN A 192 -5.02 1.90 10.07
C ASN A 192 -6.43 1.36 9.75
N ALA A 193 -7.38 1.49 10.69
CA ALA A 193 -8.77 1.13 10.45
C ALA A 193 -9.41 1.96 9.31
N ARG A 194 -9.06 3.24 9.19
CA ARG A 194 -9.51 4.09 8.07
C ARG A 194 -8.86 3.69 6.75
N SER A 195 -7.56 3.40 6.77
CA SER A 195 -6.86 2.88 5.60
C SER A 195 -7.51 1.59 5.09
N LEU A 196 -7.82 0.66 5.97
CA LEU A 196 -8.53 -0.58 5.62
C LEU A 196 -9.90 -0.30 4.97
N GLN A 197 -10.69 0.64 5.48
CA GLN A 197 -11.99 1.01 4.90
C GLN A 197 -11.85 1.51 3.45
N VAL A 198 -10.83 2.33 3.18
CA VAL A 198 -10.56 2.81 1.81
C VAL A 198 -10.18 1.66 0.89
N LEU A 199 -9.28 0.78 1.33
CA LEU A 199 -8.84 -0.38 0.52
C LEU A 199 -9.98 -1.36 0.25
N ILE A 200 -10.84 -1.62 1.22
CA ILE A 200 -12.07 -2.42 1.01
C ILE A 200 -13.00 -1.78 -0.02
N THR A 201 -13.13 -0.45 0.01
CA THR A 201 -13.96 0.27 -0.99
C THR A 201 -13.39 0.12 -2.40
N ARG A 202 -12.08 0.15 -2.55
CA ARG A 202 -11.41 -0.07 -3.84
C ARG A 202 -11.56 -1.51 -4.32
N LEU A 203 -11.37 -2.49 -3.44
CA LEU A 203 -11.59 -3.90 -3.77
C LEU A 203 -13.02 -4.15 -4.26
N ARG A 204 -14.02 -3.51 -3.65
CA ARG A 204 -15.39 -3.54 -4.14
C ARG A 204 -15.51 -2.96 -5.55
N GLY A 205 -14.77 -1.89 -5.85
CA GLY A 205 -14.70 -1.31 -7.19
C GLY A 205 -14.11 -2.28 -8.22
N HIS A 206 -12.99 -2.93 -7.90
CA HIS A 206 -12.35 -3.91 -8.78
C HIS A 206 -13.24 -5.13 -9.07
N LEU A 207 -14.04 -5.55 -8.09
CA LEU A 207 -14.92 -6.71 -8.18
C LEU A 207 -16.33 -6.37 -8.68
N SER A 208 -16.63 -5.11 -9.00
CA SER A 208 -17.99 -4.63 -9.30
C SER A 208 -18.60 -5.18 -10.60
N HIS A 209 -17.79 -5.74 -11.49
CA HIS A 209 -18.26 -6.35 -12.74
C HIS A 209 -19.06 -7.65 -12.50
N ASP A 210 -18.87 -8.32 -11.37
CA ASP A 210 -19.70 -9.45 -10.96
C ASP A 210 -20.59 -9.05 -9.76
N PRO A 211 -21.91 -8.88 -9.96
CA PRO A 211 -22.84 -8.45 -8.91
C PRO A 211 -23.07 -9.50 -7.81
N HIS A 212 -22.67 -10.76 -8.03
CA HIS A 212 -22.77 -11.81 -7.03
C HIS A 212 -21.69 -11.69 -5.97
N ILE A 213 -20.53 -11.11 -6.32
CA ILE A 213 -19.42 -10.92 -5.38
C ILE A 213 -19.71 -9.72 -4.46
N ARG A 214 -19.71 -9.97 -3.17
CA ARG A 214 -19.93 -8.92 -2.18
C ARG A 214 -18.94 -9.02 -1.01
N ILE A 215 -18.21 -7.94 -0.76
CA ILE A 215 -17.47 -7.78 0.49
C ILE A 215 -18.39 -7.01 1.45
N ILE A 216 -19.01 -7.69 2.40
CA ILE A 216 -19.90 -7.06 3.38
C ILE A 216 -19.14 -6.65 4.65
N ASN A 217 -19.57 -5.54 5.23
CA ASN A 217 -19.07 -5.10 6.55
C ASN A 217 -20.04 -5.63 7.61
N VAL A 218 -19.56 -6.49 8.50
CA VAL A 218 -20.29 -6.94 9.68
C VAL A 218 -19.95 -5.99 10.82
N ARG A 219 -20.88 -5.07 11.09
CA ARG A 219 -20.67 -3.96 12.02
C ARG A 219 -20.06 -4.41 13.35
N GLY A 220 -18.98 -3.76 13.76
CA GLY A 220 -18.28 -4.03 15.03
C GLY A 220 -17.47 -5.33 15.05
N THR A 221 -17.46 -6.11 13.95
CA THR A 221 -16.77 -7.41 13.91
C THR A 221 -15.70 -7.46 12.81
N GLY A 222 -16.08 -7.28 11.54
CA GLY A 222 -15.12 -7.44 10.46
C GLY A 222 -15.74 -7.44 9.07
N TYR A 223 -15.06 -8.09 8.14
CA TYR A 223 -15.46 -8.17 6.75
C TYR A 223 -15.69 -9.63 6.33
N LYS A 224 -16.60 -9.83 5.40
CA LYS A 224 -16.95 -11.15 4.87
C LYS A 224 -17.08 -11.09 3.35
N LEU A 225 -16.40 -12.01 2.65
CA LEU A 225 -16.56 -12.21 1.20
C LEU A 225 -17.66 -13.21 0.94
N LEU A 226 -18.62 -12.83 0.12
CA LEU A 226 -19.73 -13.66 -0.39
C LEU A 226 -19.61 -13.77 -1.91
N LEU A 227 -19.93 -14.93 -2.44
CA LEU A 227 -20.07 -15.25 -3.86
C LEU A 227 -21.47 -15.72 -4.14
#